data_61ebaf94612793968fd61785f458026f
#
_entry.id   61ebaf94612793968fd61785f458026f
#
_cell.length_a   1.000
_cell.length_b   1.000
_cell.length_c   1.000
_cell.angle_alpha   90.00
_cell.angle_beta   90.00
_cell.angle_gamma   90.00
#
_symmetry.space_group_name_H-M   'P 1'
#
loop_
_entity.id
_entity.type
_entity.pdbx_description
1 polymer ?
#
loop_
_entity_poly.entity_id
_entity_poly.type
_entity_poly.pdbx_seq_one_letter_code
_entity_poly.pdbx_strand_id
1 'polypeptide(L)'
;FTDEKNVLSVIRKSGIDLPTFCYHSELSTYGACRMCVVEDERGKVFASCSEVPRDGMVIYTNTPRLQHHRKMIIELLLSSHCRDCTTCAKNGVCTLQKLASQLGISEIRFENHKKPLPLDTSSDCVIRDPNKCILCGDCVRTCDEIQGLGILDFAFRGSKMQVMPAFNRELAETDCVGC
;
A
#
# COMPACT_ATOMS: atom_id res chain seq x y z
N PHE A 1 -1.93 0.81 -26.90
CA PHE A 1 -1.18 -0.11 -26.01
C PHE A 1 -1.12 -1.48 -26.66
N THR A 2 -0.06 -2.23 -26.46
CA THR A 2 0.09 -3.55 -27.06
C THR A 2 0.40 -4.65 -26.01
N ASP A 3 1.11 -4.31 -24.95
CA ASP A 3 1.65 -5.32 -24.00
C ASP A 3 1.42 -4.97 -22.52
N GLU A 4 0.65 -3.94 -22.22
CA GLU A 4 0.43 -3.52 -20.84
C GLU A 4 -0.54 -4.49 -20.12
N LYS A 5 -0.07 -5.02 -18.98
CA LYS A 5 -0.83 -6.00 -18.18
C LYS A 5 -2.13 -5.42 -17.58
N ASN A 6 -2.17 -4.10 -17.35
CA ASN A 6 -3.30 -3.44 -16.69
C ASN A 6 -3.43 -1.95 -17.09
N VAL A 7 -4.57 -1.37 -16.80
CA VAL A 7 -4.89 0.04 -17.07
C VAL A 7 -3.90 1.01 -16.39
N LEU A 8 -3.39 0.67 -15.19
CA LEU A 8 -2.42 1.50 -14.49
C LEU A 8 -1.13 1.67 -15.30
N SER A 9 -0.64 0.60 -15.92
CA SER A 9 0.57 0.62 -16.75
C SER A 9 0.38 1.54 -17.98
N VAL A 10 -0.78 1.49 -18.61
CA VAL A 10 -1.14 2.38 -19.74
C VAL A 10 -1.15 3.85 -19.29
N ILE A 11 -1.79 4.14 -18.14
CA ILE A 11 -1.85 5.49 -17.57
C ILE A 11 -0.44 6.03 -17.28
N ARG A 12 0.41 5.24 -16.66
CA ARG A 12 1.79 5.63 -16.35
C ARG A 12 2.64 5.84 -17.61
N LYS A 13 2.46 5.01 -18.63
CA LYS A 13 3.13 5.15 -19.92
C LYS A 13 2.72 6.45 -20.65
N SER A 14 1.51 6.95 -20.41
CA SER A 14 1.07 8.25 -20.92
C SER A 14 1.59 9.46 -20.12
N GLY A 15 2.47 9.23 -19.13
CA GLY A 15 3.10 10.29 -18.33
C GLY A 15 2.30 10.74 -17.12
N ILE A 16 1.20 10.05 -16.77
CA ILE A 16 0.39 10.37 -15.60
C ILE A 16 0.89 9.57 -14.39
N ASP A 17 1.41 10.28 -13.37
CA ASP A 17 1.82 9.67 -12.10
C ASP A 17 0.62 9.35 -11.21
N LEU A 18 0.02 8.18 -11.42
CA LEU A 18 -1.08 7.70 -10.60
C LEU A 18 -0.56 6.97 -9.35
N PRO A 19 -0.91 7.43 -8.13
CA PRO A 19 -0.35 6.89 -6.90
C PRO A 19 -0.82 5.47 -6.60
N THR A 20 0.09 4.68 -6.02
CA THR A 20 -0.18 3.32 -5.53
C THR A 20 0.60 3.06 -4.25
N PHE A 21 0.15 2.10 -3.42
CA PHE A 21 0.91 1.58 -2.29
C PHE A 21 1.15 0.08 -2.38
N CYS A 22 0.24 -0.69 -2.99
CA CYS A 22 0.28 -2.14 -3.01
C CYS A 22 0.58 -2.72 -4.40
N TYR A 23 0.96 -1.92 -5.37
CA TYR A 23 1.29 -2.38 -6.71
C TYR A 23 2.78 -2.32 -6.97
N HIS A 24 3.35 -3.45 -7.34
CA HIS A 24 4.71 -3.59 -7.85
C HIS A 24 4.67 -4.38 -9.17
N SER A 25 5.50 -4.00 -10.16
CA SER A 25 5.51 -4.62 -11.49
C SER A 25 5.88 -6.11 -11.48
N GLU A 26 6.74 -6.48 -10.52
CA GLU A 26 7.28 -7.84 -10.38
C GLU A 26 6.45 -8.75 -9.47
N LEU A 27 5.40 -8.23 -8.85
CA LEU A 27 4.53 -8.98 -7.95
C LEU A 27 3.15 -9.16 -8.54
N SER A 28 2.43 -10.16 -8.08
CA SER A 28 1.02 -10.36 -8.39
C SER A 28 0.18 -9.13 -8.02
N THR A 29 -0.95 -8.94 -8.69
CA THR A 29 -1.84 -7.82 -8.40
C THR A 29 -2.61 -8.06 -7.11
N TYR A 30 -2.41 -7.21 -6.10
CA TYR A 30 -3.10 -7.30 -4.82
C TYR A 30 -4.39 -6.48 -4.75
N GLY A 31 -4.39 -5.25 -5.29
CA GLY A 31 -5.57 -4.40 -5.41
C GLY A 31 -6.13 -3.86 -4.09
N ALA A 32 -5.43 -4.00 -2.95
CA ALA A 32 -5.95 -3.70 -1.63
C ALA A 32 -5.98 -2.20 -1.29
N CYS A 33 -4.95 -1.42 -1.67
CA CYS A 33 -4.82 -0.04 -1.24
C CYS A 33 -5.82 0.93 -1.86
N ARG A 34 -6.36 0.61 -3.02
CA ARG A 34 -7.35 1.40 -3.77
C ARG A 34 -6.91 2.85 -4.14
N MET A 35 -5.62 3.16 -4.02
CA MET A 35 -5.12 4.49 -4.39
C MET A 35 -5.12 4.74 -5.90
N CYS A 36 -4.99 3.68 -6.70
CA CYS A 36 -5.00 3.72 -8.16
C CYS A 36 -6.41 3.78 -8.77
N VAL A 37 -7.45 4.11 -7.99
CA VAL A 37 -8.82 4.19 -8.53
C VAL A 37 -8.94 5.25 -9.62
N VAL A 38 -9.68 4.88 -10.66
CA VAL A 38 -10.02 5.69 -11.81
C VAL A 38 -11.53 5.58 -12.07
N GLU A 39 -12.07 6.44 -12.92
CA GLU A 39 -13.48 6.48 -13.27
C GLU A 39 -13.63 6.32 -14.78
N ASP A 40 -14.58 5.51 -15.23
CA ASP A 40 -14.93 5.41 -16.64
C ASP A 40 -15.98 6.47 -17.06
N GLU A 41 -16.29 6.53 -18.33
CA GLU A 41 -17.31 7.45 -18.90
C GLU A 41 -18.71 7.29 -18.31
N ARG A 42 -19.00 6.13 -17.70
CA ARG A 42 -20.29 5.83 -17.05
C ARG A 42 -20.29 6.15 -15.56
N GLY A 43 -19.19 6.71 -15.05
CA GLY A 43 -19.03 7.01 -13.63
C GLY A 43 -18.73 5.80 -12.75
N LYS A 44 -18.34 4.64 -13.32
CA LYS A 44 -17.90 3.47 -12.54
C LYS A 44 -16.50 3.69 -12.05
N VAL A 45 -16.29 3.61 -10.74
CA VAL A 45 -14.95 3.68 -10.10
C VAL A 45 -14.38 2.29 -9.92
N PHE A 46 -13.13 2.09 -10.37
CA PHE A 46 -12.44 0.81 -10.25
C PHE A 46 -10.92 0.99 -10.05
N ALA A 47 -10.25 -0.07 -9.60
CA ALA A 47 -8.79 -0.05 -9.42
C ALA A 47 -8.09 -0.33 -10.75
N SER A 48 -7.33 0.64 -11.26
CA SER A 48 -6.62 0.52 -12.53
C SER A 48 -5.53 -0.55 -12.55
N CYS A 49 -4.97 -0.92 -11.39
CA CYS A 49 -3.94 -1.97 -11.29
C CYS A 49 -4.48 -3.39 -11.53
N SER A 50 -5.80 -3.60 -11.41
CA SER A 50 -6.44 -4.92 -11.55
C SER A 50 -7.34 -5.04 -12.79
N GLU A 51 -7.52 -3.98 -13.55
CA GLU A 51 -8.36 -3.99 -14.75
C GLU A 51 -7.49 -4.12 -16.01
N VAL A 52 -7.91 -5.00 -16.92
CA VAL A 52 -7.26 -5.19 -18.22
C VAL A 52 -7.66 -4.06 -19.17
N PRO A 53 -6.71 -3.41 -19.84
CA PRO A 53 -7.03 -2.36 -20.80
C PRO A 53 -7.74 -2.92 -22.04
N ARG A 54 -8.69 -2.14 -22.57
CA ARG A 54 -9.45 -2.47 -23.79
C ARG A 54 -9.49 -1.27 -24.71
N ASP A 55 -9.51 -1.50 -26.00
CA ASP A 55 -9.63 -0.43 -26.99
C ASP A 55 -10.93 0.35 -26.80
N GLY A 56 -10.84 1.65 -26.95
CA GLY A 56 -11.97 2.57 -26.78
C GLY A 56 -12.34 2.89 -25.34
N MET A 57 -11.59 2.39 -24.33
CA MET A 57 -11.81 2.82 -22.94
C MET A 57 -11.52 4.30 -22.75
N VAL A 58 -12.47 5.02 -22.17
CA VAL A 58 -12.30 6.40 -21.72
C VAL A 58 -12.14 6.38 -20.20
N ILE A 59 -11.02 6.91 -19.72
CA ILE A 59 -10.62 6.83 -18.30
C ILE A 59 -10.31 8.24 -17.77
N TYR A 60 -10.97 8.60 -16.68
CA TYR A 60 -10.70 9.80 -15.90
C TYR A 60 -9.83 9.44 -14.70
N THR A 61 -8.68 10.11 -14.58
CA THR A 61 -7.69 9.83 -13.51
C THR A 61 -7.78 10.79 -12.34
N ASN A 62 -8.43 11.95 -12.51
CA ASN A 62 -8.42 13.03 -11.53
C ASN A 62 -9.74 13.82 -11.52
N THR A 63 -10.82 13.17 -11.10
CA THR A 63 -12.11 13.86 -10.85
C THR A 63 -12.23 14.27 -9.38
N PRO A 64 -13.10 15.22 -9.00
CA PRO A 64 -13.37 15.57 -7.59
C PRO A 64 -13.76 14.35 -6.75
N ARG A 65 -14.51 13.41 -7.34
CA ARG A 65 -14.90 12.15 -6.70
C ARG A 65 -13.69 11.27 -6.39
N LEU A 66 -12.76 11.13 -7.33
CA LEU A 66 -11.53 10.35 -7.14
C LEU A 66 -10.60 11.00 -6.11
N GLN A 67 -10.50 12.33 -6.11
CA GLN A 67 -9.76 13.06 -5.07
C GLN A 67 -10.34 12.81 -3.69
N HIS A 68 -11.67 12.86 -3.55
CA HIS A 68 -12.36 12.53 -2.30
C HIS A 68 -12.07 11.09 -1.84
N HIS A 69 -12.13 10.10 -2.73
CA HIS A 69 -11.79 8.71 -2.42
C HIS A 69 -10.34 8.58 -1.92
N ARG A 70 -9.38 9.17 -2.64
CA ARG A 70 -7.96 9.12 -2.24
C ARG A 70 -7.72 9.82 -0.90
N LYS A 71 -8.35 10.97 -0.66
CA LYS A 71 -8.27 11.67 0.62
C LYS A 71 -8.74 10.80 1.76
N MET A 72 -9.90 10.15 1.61
CA MET A 72 -10.44 9.24 2.63
C MET A 72 -9.51 8.04 2.90
N ILE A 73 -8.93 7.44 1.86
CA ILE A 73 -7.97 6.34 2.01
C ILE A 73 -6.73 6.79 2.80
N ILE A 74 -6.17 7.95 2.47
CA ILE A 74 -5.01 8.48 3.18
C ILE A 74 -5.34 8.79 4.64
N GLU A 75 -6.49 9.39 4.93
CA GLU A 75 -6.94 9.62 6.30
C GLU A 75 -7.07 8.32 7.09
N LEU A 76 -7.65 7.27 6.49
CA LEU A 76 -7.77 5.94 7.10
C LEU A 76 -6.40 5.31 7.37
N LEU A 77 -5.46 5.41 6.45
CA LEU A 77 -4.09 4.93 6.66
C LEU A 77 -3.40 5.70 7.79
N LEU A 78 -3.52 7.02 7.82
CA LEU A 78 -2.95 7.87 8.85
C LEU A 78 -3.58 7.68 10.23
N SER A 79 -4.86 7.27 10.30
CA SER A 79 -5.53 7.02 11.57
C SER A 79 -4.88 5.90 12.38
N SER A 80 -4.34 4.88 11.69
CA SER A 80 -3.71 3.71 12.31
C SER A 80 -2.18 3.68 12.19
N HIS A 81 -1.58 4.72 11.61
CA HIS A 81 -0.13 4.85 11.44
C HIS A 81 0.49 5.67 12.57
N CYS A 82 1.70 5.29 13.04
CA CYS A 82 2.46 6.19 13.90
C CYS A 82 2.82 7.45 13.09
N ARG A 83 2.54 8.62 13.63
CA ARG A 83 2.71 9.90 12.93
C ARG A 83 3.99 10.63 13.35
N ASP A 84 4.99 9.91 13.85
CA ASP A 84 6.28 10.46 14.25
C ASP A 84 7.16 10.77 13.03
N CYS A 85 6.63 11.57 12.12
CA CYS A 85 7.26 11.85 10.82
C CYS A 85 8.64 12.50 10.98
N THR A 86 8.83 13.36 11.98
CA THR A 86 10.08 14.10 12.20
C THR A 86 11.25 13.18 12.54
N THR A 87 11.00 12.05 13.18
CA THR A 87 12.02 11.05 13.56
C THR A 87 12.05 9.85 12.62
N CYS A 88 11.16 9.81 11.64
CA CYS A 88 11.06 8.69 10.72
C CYS A 88 12.16 8.71 9.66
N ALA A 89 12.81 7.56 9.41
CA ALA A 89 13.82 7.42 8.36
C ALA A 89 13.30 7.71 6.94
N LYS A 90 11.97 7.70 6.73
CA LYS A 90 11.33 8.05 5.45
C LYS A 90 10.89 9.51 5.36
N ASN A 91 11.20 10.35 6.35
CA ASN A 91 10.80 11.75 6.32
C ASN A 91 11.33 12.45 5.06
N GLY A 92 10.48 13.25 4.40
CA GLY A 92 10.78 13.96 3.16
C GLY A 92 10.71 13.12 1.87
N VAL A 93 10.81 11.78 1.95
CA VAL A 93 10.70 10.86 0.79
C VAL A 93 9.52 9.89 0.90
N CYS A 94 8.69 10.04 1.91
CA CYS A 94 7.55 9.18 2.17
C CYS A 94 6.38 9.50 1.24
N THR A 95 5.93 8.53 0.46
CA THR A 95 4.76 8.68 -0.44
C THR A 95 3.47 8.99 0.33
N LEU A 96 3.28 8.39 1.52
CA LEU A 96 2.10 8.67 2.36
C LEU A 96 2.09 10.14 2.81
N GLN A 97 3.25 10.66 3.27
CA GLN A 97 3.42 12.05 3.69
C GLN A 97 3.19 13.02 2.51
N LYS A 98 3.79 12.73 1.34
CA LYS A 98 3.62 13.51 0.11
C LYS A 98 2.14 13.61 -0.29
N LEU A 99 1.44 12.47 -0.34
CA LEU A 99 0.03 12.43 -0.72
C LEU A 99 -0.88 13.09 0.30
N ALA A 100 -0.59 12.97 1.61
CA ALA A 100 -1.32 13.67 2.66
C ALA A 100 -1.26 15.20 2.46
N SER A 101 -0.07 15.72 2.18
CA SER A 101 0.13 17.15 1.88
C SER A 101 -0.59 17.57 0.60
N GLN A 102 -0.44 16.82 -0.50
CA GLN A 102 -1.07 17.12 -1.78
C GLN A 102 -2.60 17.13 -1.73
N LEU A 103 -3.20 16.26 -0.91
CA LEU A 103 -4.64 16.17 -0.71
C LEU A 103 -5.17 17.10 0.39
N GLY A 104 -4.32 17.94 0.96
CA GLY A 104 -4.69 18.93 1.97
C GLY A 104 -5.27 18.30 3.24
N ILE A 105 -4.65 17.21 3.73
CA ILE A 105 -5.08 16.55 4.97
C ILE A 105 -4.41 17.27 6.13
N SER A 106 -5.20 18.07 6.85
CA SER A 106 -4.79 18.79 8.06
C SER A 106 -5.31 18.14 9.34
N GLU A 107 -6.37 17.34 9.23
CA GLU A 107 -7.03 16.66 10.33
C GLU A 107 -7.34 15.22 9.97
N ILE A 108 -7.30 14.33 10.96
CA ILE A 108 -7.66 12.92 10.81
C ILE A 108 -8.93 12.67 11.60
N ARG A 109 -10.03 12.43 10.87
CA ARG A 109 -11.37 12.27 11.45
C ARG A 109 -11.62 10.89 12.05
N PHE A 110 -10.80 9.89 11.71
CA PHE A 110 -10.99 8.50 12.14
C PHE A 110 -10.20 8.21 13.41
N GLU A 111 -10.85 7.53 14.35
CA GLU A 111 -10.20 7.07 15.58
C GLU A 111 -9.19 5.96 15.30
N ASN A 112 -8.12 5.96 16.08
CA ASN A 112 -7.12 4.89 16.05
C ASN A 112 -7.56 3.75 16.97
N HIS A 113 -7.91 2.62 16.38
CA HIS A 113 -8.24 1.39 17.12
C HIS A 113 -7.07 0.40 17.17
N LYS A 114 -5.93 0.71 16.55
CA LYS A 114 -4.73 -0.12 16.56
C LYS A 114 -3.93 0.12 17.84
N LYS A 115 -3.69 -0.93 18.60
CA LYS A 115 -2.81 -0.87 19.77
C LYS A 115 -1.35 -0.76 19.29
N PRO A 116 -0.52 0.07 19.94
CA PRO A 116 0.91 0.09 19.67
C PRO A 116 1.53 -1.31 19.88
N LEU A 117 2.40 -1.68 18.94
CA LEU A 117 3.11 -2.96 18.98
C LEU A 117 4.60 -2.70 19.23
N PRO A 118 5.30 -3.62 19.87
CA PRO A 118 6.75 -3.49 20.07
C PRO A 118 7.48 -3.50 18.72
N LEU A 119 8.63 -2.83 18.70
CA LEU A 119 9.58 -2.91 17.60
C LEU A 119 10.17 -4.32 17.58
N ASP A 120 10.18 -4.96 16.42
CA ASP A 120 10.81 -6.24 16.22
C ASP A 120 12.25 -6.04 15.76
N THR A 121 13.18 -6.36 16.64
CA THR A 121 14.63 -6.29 16.45
C THR A 121 15.28 -7.67 16.60
N SER A 122 14.53 -8.74 16.42
CA SER A 122 15.00 -10.12 16.59
C SER A 122 16.01 -10.54 15.51
N SER A 123 15.95 -9.93 14.34
CA SER A 123 16.87 -10.23 13.22
C SER A 123 17.98 -9.18 13.12
N ASP A 124 19.22 -9.62 12.89
CA ASP A 124 20.35 -8.73 12.64
C ASP A 124 20.26 -7.97 11.30
N CYS A 125 19.47 -8.48 10.36
CA CYS A 125 19.36 -7.94 9.00
C CYS A 125 18.17 -6.99 8.83
N VAL A 126 17.07 -7.18 9.58
CA VAL A 126 15.81 -6.47 9.39
C VAL A 126 15.22 -6.03 10.71
N ILE A 127 15.00 -4.73 10.84
CA ILE A 127 14.20 -4.14 11.93
C ILE A 127 12.80 -3.86 11.40
N ARG A 128 11.78 -4.40 12.05
CA ARG A 128 10.37 -4.17 11.67
C ARG A 128 9.65 -3.30 12.70
N ASP A 129 9.02 -2.25 12.22
CA ASP A 129 8.12 -1.42 13.01
C ASP A 129 6.65 -1.64 12.55
N PRO A 130 5.88 -2.48 13.26
CA PRO A 130 4.48 -2.75 12.89
C PRO A 130 3.59 -1.52 12.96
N ASN A 131 4.00 -0.46 13.67
CA ASN A 131 3.24 0.78 13.82
C ASN A 131 3.34 1.66 12.56
N LYS A 132 4.36 1.42 11.73
CA LYS A 132 4.55 2.08 10.42
C LYS A 132 3.99 1.27 9.26
N CYS A 133 3.43 0.09 9.51
CA CYS A 133 2.89 -0.78 8.49
C CYS A 133 1.54 -0.26 7.97
N ILE A 134 1.45 -0.07 6.66
CA ILE A 134 0.22 0.32 5.93
C ILE A 134 -0.52 -0.87 5.31
N LEU A 135 -0.10 -2.09 5.60
CA LEU A 135 -0.70 -3.34 5.11
C LEU A 135 -0.75 -3.45 3.58
N CYS A 136 0.27 -2.92 2.88
CA CYS A 136 0.34 -3.00 1.41
C CYS A 136 0.55 -4.41 0.87
N GLY A 137 1.09 -5.33 1.67
CA GLY A 137 1.33 -6.72 1.31
C GLY A 137 2.55 -6.94 0.42
N ASP A 138 3.36 -5.91 0.13
CA ASP A 138 4.53 -6.08 -0.74
C ASP A 138 5.54 -7.04 -0.12
N CYS A 139 5.85 -6.91 1.18
CA CYS A 139 6.77 -7.83 1.88
C CYS A 139 6.24 -9.27 1.95
N VAL A 140 4.93 -9.45 2.11
CA VAL A 140 4.30 -10.78 2.11
C VAL A 140 4.47 -11.44 0.75
N ARG A 141 4.09 -10.75 -0.32
CA ARG A 141 4.18 -11.27 -1.69
C ARG A 141 5.64 -11.43 -2.16
N THR A 142 6.53 -10.52 -1.77
CA THR A 142 7.96 -10.68 -2.08
C THR A 142 8.52 -11.93 -1.42
N CYS A 143 8.15 -12.19 -0.15
CA CYS A 143 8.59 -13.36 0.60
C CYS A 143 8.06 -14.66 -0.03
N ASP A 144 6.83 -14.66 -0.52
CA ASP A 144 6.20 -15.82 -1.14
C ASP A 144 6.58 -15.99 -2.61
N GLU A 145 6.35 -14.96 -3.44
CA GLU A 145 6.43 -15.06 -4.90
C GLU A 145 7.88 -14.98 -5.43
N ILE A 146 8.76 -14.19 -4.77
CA ILE A 146 10.14 -13.98 -5.24
C ILE A 146 11.12 -14.85 -4.49
N GLN A 147 11.00 -14.93 -3.15
CA GLN A 147 11.90 -15.73 -2.34
C GLN A 147 11.44 -17.19 -2.20
N GLY A 148 10.15 -17.47 -2.39
CA GLY A 148 9.58 -18.81 -2.23
C GLY A 148 9.56 -19.30 -0.78
N LEU A 149 9.70 -18.41 0.21
CA LEU A 149 9.84 -18.78 1.61
C LEU A 149 8.52 -18.69 2.40
N GLY A 150 7.64 -17.74 2.07
CA GLY A 150 6.34 -17.58 2.72
C GLY A 150 6.39 -17.34 4.24
N ILE A 151 7.48 -16.74 4.75
CA ILE A 151 7.68 -16.54 6.20
C ILE A 151 6.73 -15.49 6.76
N LEU A 152 6.53 -14.40 6.00
CA LEU A 152 5.65 -13.30 6.39
C LEU A 152 4.27 -13.49 5.79
N ASP A 153 3.24 -13.34 6.62
CA ASP A 153 1.86 -13.34 6.16
C ASP A 153 1.00 -12.39 7.02
N PHE A 154 -0.23 -12.15 6.57
CA PHE A 154 -1.22 -11.39 7.33
C PHE A 154 -1.79 -12.24 8.46
N ALA A 155 -1.79 -11.69 9.65
CA ALA A 155 -2.40 -12.28 10.83
C ALA A 155 -3.50 -11.39 11.37
N PHE A 156 -4.53 -12.01 11.99
CA PHE A 156 -5.72 -11.37 12.56
C PHE A 156 -6.61 -10.67 11.51
N ARG A 157 -7.56 -9.83 11.98
CA ARG A 157 -8.53 -9.12 11.13
C ARG A 157 -8.82 -7.72 11.68
N GLY A 158 -9.33 -6.85 10.80
CA GLY A 158 -9.75 -5.50 11.14
C GLY A 158 -8.60 -4.70 11.75
N SER A 159 -8.86 -3.95 12.81
CA SER A 159 -7.86 -3.12 13.47
C SER A 159 -6.69 -3.89 14.10
N LYS A 160 -6.85 -5.21 14.29
CA LYS A 160 -5.79 -6.08 14.81
C LYS A 160 -4.88 -6.65 13.72
N MET A 161 -5.22 -6.44 12.44
CA MET A 161 -4.44 -7.01 11.32
C MET A 161 -3.00 -6.50 11.36
N GLN A 162 -2.06 -7.43 11.21
CA GLN A 162 -0.62 -7.14 11.14
C GLN A 162 0.08 -8.17 10.25
N VAL A 163 1.26 -7.83 9.78
CA VAL A 163 2.14 -8.75 9.06
C VAL A 163 3.12 -9.32 10.07
N MET A 164 3.24 -10.65 10.11
CA MET A 164 4.11 -11.33 11.07
C MET A 164 4.48 -12.74 10.56
N PRO A 165 5.54 -13.35 11.09
CA PRO A 165 5.80 -14.77 10.88
C PRO A 165 4.74 -15.65 11.54
N ALA A 166 4.60 -16.89 11.06
CA ALA A 166 3.68 -17.87 11.64
C ALA A 166 3.91 -18.02 13.16
N PHE A 167 2.82 -18.05 13.92
CA PHE A 167 2.83 -18.17 15.37
C PHE A 167 3.58 -17.05 16.12
N ASN A 168 3.79 -15.91 15.46
CA ASN A 168 4.54 -14.76 16.00
C ASN A 168 5.96 -15.13 16.46
N ARG A 169 6.63 -16.03 15.73
CA ARG A 169 8.04 -16.34 15.97
C ARG A 169 8.91 -15.13 15.73
N GLU A 170 10.06 -15.10 16.34
CA GLU A 170 11.12 -14.12 16.02
C GLU A 170 11.64 -14.37 14.59
N LEU A 171 11.96 -13.30 13.85
CA LEU A 171 12.53 -13.46 12.50
C LEU A 171 13.84 -14.23 12.51
N ALA A 172 14.65 -14.09 13.57
CA ALA A 172 15.89 -14.84 13.75
C ALA A 172 15.67 -16.37 13.83
N GLU A 173 14.48 -16.82 14.24
CA GLU A 173 14.12 -18.23 14.33
C GLU A 173 13.52 -18.78 13.01
N THR A 174 13.56 -18.00 11.94
CA THR A 174 13.02 -18.37 10.63
C THR A 174 14.12 -18.34 9.57
N ASP A 175 13.87 -18.94 8.42
CA ASP A 175 14.77 -18.90 7.26
C ASP A 175 14.74 -17.55 6.52
N CYS A 176 14.51 -16.45 7.26
CA CYS A 176 14.45 -15.10 6.68
C CYS A 176 15.83 -14.69 6.11
N VAL A 177 15.86 -14.34 4.82
CA VAL A 177 17.08 -13.91 4.12
C VAL A 177 17.33 -12.40 4.13
N GLY A 178 16.45 -11.62 4.79
CA GLY A 178 16.60 -10.17 4.92
C GLY A 178 16.44 -9.37 3.62
N CYS A 179 15.60 -9.84 2.70
CA CYS A 179 15.39 -9.24 1.36
C CYS A 179 14.84 -7.81 1.38
#